data_cb515c1682d289fa7e2c6972c34c466c
#
_entry.id   cb515c1682d289fa7e2c6972c34c466c
#
_cell.length_a   1.000
_cell.length_b   1.000
_cell.length_c   1.000
_cell.angle_alpha   90.00
_cell.angle_beta   90.00
_cell.angle_gamma   90.00
#
_symmetry.space_group_name_H-M   'P 1'
#
loop_
_entity.id
_entity.type
_entity.pdbx_description
1 polymer ?
#
loop_
_entity_poly.entity_id
_entity_poly.type
_entity_poly.pdbx_seq_one_letter_code
_entity_poly.pdbx_strand_id
1 'polypeptide(L)'
;MTSQDQRFRGPAHALLVIDQRVLADVVILALSHGHYTTRVADTAEQVSTALTDWQPHLVVVDMDMAESGILERLGGAAPAGSHLPVIALTRRGDLKSKLAAFERGVDDILTVPFSPEEFVARVLALMRRTYRDSVMFTPVLRLGDLEIDILNRRVRAHDTELHLTSLEQSLLYLLAANAGRVLTRDEILDYLWGADYVAESNIVDRHIRNLRIKLQNHSKRPRYIATIPGRGYRFVPIAADSTASPSPR
;
A
#
# COMPACT_ATOMS: atom_id res chain seq x y z
N MET A 1 23.36 -5.93 -30.77
CA MET A 1 23.60 -5.35 -29.42
C MET A 1 22.29 -5.46 -28.68
N THR A 2 22.15 -6.46 -27.84
CA THR A 2 20.92 -6.82 -27.13
C THR A 2 20.70 -5.85 -25.97
N SER A 3 19.53 -5.21 -25.98
CA SER A 3 19.02 -4.30 -24.92
C SER A 3 18.75 -5.07 -23.60
N GLN A 4 19.77 -5.60 -22.93
CA GLN A 4 19.60 -6.56 -21.83
C GLN A 4 20.14 -6.11 -20.48
N ASP A 5 20.50 -4.83 -20.30
CA ASP A 5 21.06 -4.37 -19.00
C ASP A 5 20.45 -3.03 -18.59
N GLN A 6 19.12 -2.97 -18.47
CA GLN A 6 18.45 -1.88 -17.75
C GLN A 6 18.47 -2.20 -16.24
N ARG A 7 19.64 -2.12 -15.63
CA ARG A 7 19.75 -1.97 -14.17
C ARG A 7 19.13 -0.65 -13.79
N PHE A 8 18.21 -0.66 -12.83
CA PHE A 8 17.67 0.57 -12.28
C PHE A 8 18.81 1.43 -11.74
N ARG A 9 19.16 2.52 -12.43
CA ARG A 9 20.19 3.48 -11.96
C ARG A 9 19.70 4.39 -10.83
N GLY A 10 18.48 4.13 -10.31
CA GLY A 10 17.80 4.88 -9.27
C GLY A 10 16.57 4.13 -8.76
N PRO A 11 15.70 4.80 -7.99
CA PRO A 11 14.45 4.20 -7.54
C PRO A 11 13.56 3.84 -8.73
N ALA A 12 12.88 2.69 -8.66
CA ALA A 12 11.90 2.32 -9.66
C ALA A 12 10.66 3.24 -9.57
N HIS A 13 10.09 3.62 -10.72
CA HIS A 13 8.90 4.46 -10.76
C HIS A 13 7.64 3.59 -10.72
N ALA A 14 6.73 3.85 -9.80
CA ALA A 14 5.43 3.18 -9.71
C ALA A 14 4.29 4.18 -9.87
N LEU A 15 3.52 4.04 -10.95
CA LEU A 15 2.33 4.82 -11.22
C LEU A 15 1.13 4.17 -10.53
N LEU A 16 0.44 4.92 -9.68
CA LEU A 16 -0.76 4.49 -8.98
C LEU A 16 -1.97 5.15 -9.62
N VAL A 17 -2.80 4.37 -10.26
CA VAL A 17 -4.05 4.83 -10.86
C VAL A 17 -5.18 4.44 -9.91
N ILE A 18 -5.35 5.25 -8.88
CA ILE A 18 -6.23 4.99 -7.74
C ILE A 18 -6.88 6.30 -7.31
N ASP A 19 -8.20 6.36 -7.29
CA ASP A 19 -8.97 7.53 -6.84
C ASP A 19 -9.23 7.54 -5.32
N GLN A 20 -9.32 6.36 -4.72
CA GLN A 20 -9.51 6.23 -3.28
C GLN A 20 -8.22 6.48 -2.51
N ARG A 21 -8.16 7.62 -1.82
CA ARG A 21 -6.98 8.04 -1.09
C ARG A 21 -6.52 7.03 -0.03
N VAL A 22 -7.46 6.40 0.69
CA VAL A 22 -7.13 5.39 1.71
C VAL A 22 -6.36 4.22 1.11
N LEU A 23 -6.83 3.73 -0.04
CA LEU A 23 -6.18 2.63 -0.75
C LEU A 23 -4.82 3.06 -1.33
N ALA A 24 -4.77 4.26 -1.94
CA ALA A 24 -3.51 4.80 -2.47
C ALA A 24 -2.44 4.92 -1.38
N ASP A 25 -2.78 5.46 -0.20
CA ASP A 25 -1.84 5.62 0.92
C ASP A 25 -1.31 4.24 1.42
N VAL A 26 -2.15 3.20 1.44
CA VAL A 26 -1.71 1.83 1.79
C VAL A 26 -0.74 1.27 0.74
N VAL A 27 -1.03 1.47 -0.54
CA VAL A 27 -0.16 1.03 -1.63
C VAL A 27 1.17 1.79 -1.61
N ILE A 28 1.16 3.10 -1.37
CA ILE A 28 2.37 3.92 -1.22
C ILE A 28 3.23 3.39 -0.08
N LEU A 29 2.63 3.13 1.10
CA LEU A 29 3.37 2.60 2.23
C LEU A 29 3.96 1.21 1.92
N ALA A 30 3.19 0.34 1.25
CA ALA A 30 3.67 -0.97 0.84
C ALA A 30 4.86 -0.89 -0.14
N LEU A 31 4.81 0.04 -1.09
CA LEU A 31 5.91 0.30 -2.03
C LEU A 31 7.12 0.96 -1.37
N SER A 32 6.95 1.64 -0.23
CA SER A 32 8.08 2.24 0.50
C SER A 32 9.04 1.22 1.11
N HIS A 33 8.66 -0.05 1.19
CA HIS A 33 9.57 -1.15 1.51
C HIS A 33 10.59 -1.43 0.40
N GLY A 34 10.34 -0.97 -0.83
CA GLY A 34 11.26 -1.01 -1.95
C GLY A 34 11.76 0.38 -2.32
N HIS A 35 12.75 0.43 -3.21
CA HIS A 35 13.21 1.70 -3.77
C HIS A 35 12.26 2.15 -4.90
N TYR A 36 11.05 2.58 -4.53
CA TYR A 36 10.07 3.12 -5.47
C TYR A 36 9.85 4.62 -5.25
N THR A 37 9.82 5.37 -6.35
CA THR A 37 9.20 6.68 -6.39
C THR A 37 7.77 6.50 -6.91
N THR A 38 6.78 7.00 -6.19
CA THR A 38 5.37 6.83 -6.53
C THR A 38 4.77 8.12 -7.08
N ARG A 39 3.90 7.99 -8.07
CA ARG A 39 3.04 9.07 -8.57
C ARG A 39 1.61 8.56 -8.60
N VAL A 40 0.67 9.35 -8.07
CA VAL A 40 -0.77 9.04 -8.14
C VAL A 40 -1.36 9.79 -9.33
N ALA A 41 -2.23 9.12 -10.07
CA ALA A 41 -3.04 9.67 -11.15
C ALA A 41 -4.50 9.20 -10.95
N ASP A 42 -5.45 10.10 -11.01
CA ASP A 42 -6.88 9.85 -10.84
C ASP A 42 -7.69 10.13 -12.11
N THR A 43 -7.03 10.62 -13.17
CA THR A 43 -7.64 10.88 -14.48
C THR A 43 -6.83 10.27 -15.63
N ALA A 44 -7.50 9.97 -16.74
CA ALA A 44 -6.87 9.43 -17.95
C ALA A 44 -5.82 10.37 -18.54
N GLU A 45 -5.99 11.68 -18.40
CA GLU A 45 -5.01 12.67 -18.85
C GLU A 45 -3.72 12.59 -18.03
N GLN A 46 -3.84 12.53 -16.70
CA GLN A 46 -2.68 12.38 -15.81
C GLN A 46 -1.96 11.05 -16.05
N VAL A 47 -2.70 9.96 -16.33
CA VAL A 47 -2.12 8.67 -16.71
C VAL A 47 -1.32 8.81 -17.99
N SER A 48 -1.90 9.41 -19.04
CA SER A 48 -1.22 9.59 -20.33
C SER A 48 0.06 10.44 -20.20
N THR A 49 -0.01 11.53 -19.44
CA THR A 49 1.15 12.37 -19.14
C THR A 49 2.23 11.60 -18.38
N ALA A 50 1.84 10.83 -17.36
CA ALA A 50 2.79 10.04 -16.58
C ALA A 50 3.47 8.95 -17.42
N LEU A 51 2.75 8.30 -18.32
CA LEU A 51 3.30 7.30 -19.22
C LEU A 51 4.34 7.88 -20.19
N THR A 52 4.11 9.10 -20.69
CA THR A 52 5.00 9.77 -21.65
C THR A 52 6.23 10.38 -20.97
N ASP A 53 6.00 11.18 -19.91
CA ASP A 53 7.03 12.07 -19.35
C ASP A 53 7.80 11.44 -18.21
N TRP A 54 7.18 10.49 -17.48
CA TRP A 54 7.76 9.92 -16.27
C TRP A 54 8.19 8.46 -16.43
N GLN A 55 7.68 7.76 -17.44
CA GLN A 55 8.06 6.39 -17.81
C GLN A 55 8.06 5.43 -16.61
N PRO A 56 6.88 5.06 -16.08
CA PRO A 56 6.79 4.16 -14.93
C PRO A 56 7.35 2.77 -15.27
N HIS A 57 7.87 2.10 -14.25
CA HIS A 57 8.35 0.72 -14.30
C HIS A 57 7.32 -0.27 -13.75
N LEU A 58 6.30 0.23 -13.07
CA LEU A 58 5.18 -0.53 -12.50
C LEU A 58 3.93 0.34 -12.55
N VAL A 59 2.80 -0.26 -12.87
CA VAL A 59 1.49 0.37 -12.69
C VAL A 59 0.67 -0.43 -11.69
N VAL A 60 0.04 0.26 -10.75
CA VAL A 60 -0.99 -0.29 -9.87
C VAL A 60 -2.29 0.43 -10.17
N VAL A 61 -3.30 -0.28 -10.66
CA VAL A 61 -4.56 0.31 -11.09
C VAL A 61 -5.74 -0.23 -10.30
N ASP A 62 -6.61 0.65 -9.80
CA ASP A 62 -7.90 0.27 -9.24
C ASP A 62 -8.89 0.10 -10.40
N MET A 63 -9.36 -1.14 -10.62
CA MET A 63 -10.31 -1.47 -11.70
C MET A 63 -11.72 -0.98 -11.41
N ASP A 64 -12.01 -0.63 -10.16
CA ASP A 64 -13.33 -0.19 -9.74
C ASP A 64 -13.53 1.33 -9.86
N MET A 65 -12.52 2.04 -10.36
CA MET A 65 -12.62 3.47 -10.70
C MET A 65 -13.71 3.72 -11.75
N ALA A 66 -14.38 4.86 -11.59
CA ALA A 66 -15.47 5.26 -12.51
C ALA A 66 -14.99 5.57 -13.93
N GLU A 67 -13.72 5.90 -14.11
CA GLU A 67 -13.18 6.30 -15.42
C GLU A 67 -12.86 5.09 -16.28
N SER A 68 -13.58 4.97 -17.40
CA SER A 68 -13.38 3.91 -18.39
C SER A 68 -12.21 4.20 -19.33
N GLY A 69 -11.59 3.16 -19.88
CA GLY A 69 -10.55 3.31 -20.91
C GLY A 69 -9.10 3.43 -20.39
N ILE A 70 -8.89 3.38 -19.07
CA ILE A 70 -7.54 3.44 -18.48
C ILE A 70 -6.73 2.19 -18.85
N LEU A 71 -7.32 1.00 -18.75
CA LEU A 71 -6.62 -0.25 -19.07
C LEU A 71 -6.20 -0.32 -20.55
N GLU A 72 -7.03 0.19 -21.47
CA GLU A 72 -6.72 0.28 -22.88
C GLU A 72 -5.51 1.18 -23.15
N ARG A 73 -5.37 2.28 -22.40
CA ARG A 73 -4.21 3.19 -22.50
C ARG A 73 -2.94 2.53 -21.97
N LEU A 74 -3.04 1.76 -20.90
CA LEU A 74 -1.91 1.03 -20.31
C LEU A 74 -1.40 -0.06 -21.25
N GLY A 75 -2.29 -0.81 -21.92
CA GLY A 75 -1.94 -1.86 -22.88
C GLY A 75 -1.19 -1.36 -24.13
N GLY A 76 -1.37 -0.09 -24.50
CA GLY A 76 -0.68 0.54 -25.65
C GLY A 76 0.59 1.34 -25.30
N ALA A 77 0.91 1.47 -24.02
CA ALA A 77 1.92 2.43 -23.54
C ALA A 77 3.37 1.93 -23.56
N ALA A 78 3.59 0.63 -23.69
CA ALA A 78 4.94 0.08 -23.69
C ALA A 78 5.63 0.32 -25.03
N PRO A 79 6.90 0.80 -25.06
CA PRO A 79 7.69 0.84 -26.28
C PRO A 79 7.76 -0.54 -26.95
N ALA A 80 7.85 -0.58 -28.27
CA ALA A 80 7.93 -1.85 -29.00
C ALA A 80 9.05 -2.76 -28.46
N GLY A 81 8.67 -3.94 -27.94
CA GLY A 81 9.60 -4.91 -27.34
C GLY A 81 9.84 -4.76 -25.84
N SER A 82 9.23 -3.81 -25.15
CA SER A 82 9.21 -3.73 -23.68
C SER A 82 7.80 -3.98 -23.16
N HIS A 83 7.71 -4.52 -21.94
CA HIS A 83 6.45 -4.77 -21.25
C HIS A 83 6.41 -3.92 -19.98
N LEU A 84 5.35 -3.12 -19.82
CA LEU A 84 5.09 -2.37 -18.59
C LEU A 84 4.23 -3.23 -17.67
N PRO A 85 4.76 -3.70 -16.52
CA PRO A 85 4.01 -4.56 -15.63
C PRO A 85 2.86 -3.82 -14.94
N VAL A 86 1.68 -4.45 -14.93
CA VAL A 86 0.44 -3.89 -14.38
C VAL A 86 -0.14 -4.85 -13.34
N ILE A 87 -0.33 -4.37 -12.10
CA ILE A 87 -1.12 -5.02 -11.07
C ILE A 87 -2.45 -4.30 -10.93
N ALA A 88 -3.54 -5.04 -11.10
CA ALA A 88 -4.88 -4.51 -10.90
C ALA A 88 -5.40 -4.82 -9.48
N LEU A 89 -6.04 -3.84 -8.87
CA LEU A 89 -6.78 -3.97 -7.63
C LEU A 89 -8.28 -4.01 -7.96
N THR A 90 -9.04 -4.85 -7.28
CA THR A 90 -10.52 -4.90 -7.45
C THR A 90 -11.21 -5.37 -6.19
N ARG A 91 -12.39 -4.84 -5.90
CA ARG A 91 -13.31 -5.35 -4.88
C ARG A 91 -14.22 -6.43 -5.45
N ARG A 92 -14.29 -6.51 -6.78
CA ARG A 92 -15.17 -7.45 -7.49
C ARG A 92 -14.45 -8.77 -7.70
N GLY A 93 -14.97 -9.81 -7.09
CA GLY A 93 -14.41 -11.16 -7.18
C GLY A 93 -14.82 -11.95 -8.43
N ASP A 94 -15.67 -11.40 -9.32
CA ASP A 94 -16.24 -12.14 -10.43
C ASP A 94 -15.19 -12.51 -11.49
N LEU A 95 -15.30 -13.74 -11.98
CA LEU A 95 -14.35 -14.31 -12.93
C LEU A 95 -14.32 -13.55 -14.26
N LYS A 96 -15.46 -13.07 -14.73
CA LYS A 96 -15.59 -12.40 -16.03
C LYS A 96 -14.80 -11.10 -16.06
N SER A 97 -14.92 -10.28 -15.02
CA SER A 97 -14.16 -9.02 -14.90
C SER A 97 -12.65 -9.28 -14.82
N LYS A 98 -12.25 -10.32 -14.08
CA LYS A 98 -10.83 -10.71 -13.98
C LYS A 98 -10.25 -11.19 -15.31
N LEU A 99 -10.96 -12.04 -16.03
CA LEU A 99 -10.54 -12.52 -17.35
C LEU A 99 -10.41 -11.35 -18.35
N ALA A 100 -11.38 -10.46 -18.39
CA ALA A 100 -11.33 -9.28 -19.25
C ALA A 100 -10.16 -8.35 -18.92
N ALA A 101 -9.74 -8.26 -17.66
CA ALA A 101 -8.57 -7.48 -17.27
C ALA A 101 -7.27 -8.10 -17.80
N PHE A 102 -7.10 -9.42 -17.69
CA PHE A 102 -5.95 -10.13 -18.25
C PHE A 102 -5.87 -9.98 -19.77
N GLU A 103 -7.00 -10.07 -20.49
CA GLU A 103 -7.07 -9.83 -21.94
C GLU A 103 -6.64 -8.41 -22.33
N ARG A 104 -6.78 -7.44 -21.42
CA ARG A 104 -6.33 -6.05 -21.60
C ARG A 104 -4.90 -5.79 -21.14
N GLY A 105 -4.14 -6.83 -20.80
CA GLY A 105 -2.72 -6.72 -20.48
C GLY A 105 -2.39 -6.51 -19.01
N VAL A 106 -3.33 -6.78 -18.09
CA VAL A 106 -3.04 -6.86 -16.65
C VAL A 106 -2.23 -8.13 -16.37
N ASP A 107 -1.16 -8.03 -15.60
CA ASP A 107 -0.27 -9.16 -15.29
C ASP A 107 -0.67 -9.92 -14.04
N ASP A 108 -1.23 -9.24 -13.06
CA ASP A 108 -1.74 -9.84 -11.82
C ASP A 108 -2.91 -9.04 -11.27
N ILE A 109 -3.78 -9.73 -10.52
CA ILE A 109 -4.98 -9.12 -9.92
C ILE A 109 -5.00 -9.45 -8.44
N LEU A 110 -5.20 -8.41 -7.62
CA LEU A 110 -5.32 -8.51 -6.18
C LEU A 110 -6.69 -8.01 -5.73
N THR A 111 -7.38 -8.83 -4.95
CA THR A 111 -8.70 -8.45 -4.43
C THR A 111 -8.57 -7.61 -3.17
N VAL A 112 -9.24 -6.48 -3.11
CA VAL A 112 -9.34 -5.61 -1.94
C VAL A 112 -10.48 -6.12 -1.03
N PRO A 113 -10.26 -6.24 0.30
CA PRO A 113 -9.04 -5.96 1.03
C PRO A 113 -7.95 -7.02 0.84
N PHE A 114 -6.71 -6.59 0.83
CA PHE A 114 -5.55 -7.46 0.73
C PHE A 114 -4.60 -7.26 1.91
N SER A 115 -3.76 -8.25 2.17
CA SER A 115 -2.67 -8.07 3.12
C SER A 115 -1.48 -7.36 2.46
N PRO A 116 -0.84 -6.40 3.14
CA PRO A 116 0.32 -5.69 2.59
C PRO A 116 1.45 -6.62 2.17
N GLU A 117 1.67 -7.72 2.89
CA GLU A 117 2.67 -8.73 2.55
C GLU A 117 2.35 -9.47 1.25
N GLU A 118 1.07 -9.74 0.96
CA GLU A 118 0.65 -10.34 -0.30
C GLU A 118 0.92 -9.39 -1.46
N PHE A 119 0.53 -8.12 -1.32
CA PHE A 119 0.78 -7.09 -2.33
C PHE A 119 2.28 -6.98 -2.64
N VAL A 120 3.13 -6.84 -1.62
CA VAL A 120 4.59 -6.74 -1.80
C VAL A 120 5.17 -7.99 -2.45
N ALA A 121 4.76 -9.18 -2.03
CA ALA A 121 5.25 -10.43 -2.62
C ALA A 121 4.91 -10.52 -4.12
N ARG A 122 3.71 -10.09 -4.53
CA ARG A 122 3.27 -10.05 -5.93
C ARG A 122 4.05 -9.02 -6.75
N VAL A 123 4.24 -7.80 -6.21
CA VAL A 123 5.07 -6.76 -6.83
C VAL A 123 6.49 -7.30 -7.08
N LEU A 124 7.14 -7.88 -6.06
CA LEU A 124 8.49 -8.42 -6.20
C LEU A 124 8.57 -9.54 -7.24
N ALA A 125 7.58 -10.45 -7.25
CA ALA A 125 7.52 -11.54 -8.23
C ALA A 125 7.36 -11.00 -9.67
N LEU A 126 6.48 -10.01 -9.85
CA LEU A 126 6.22 -9.38 -11.14
C LEU A 126 7.45 -8.62 -11.64
N MET A 127 8.04 -7.76 -10.81
CA MET A 127 9.24 -6.99 -11.17
C MET A 127 10.42 -7.90 -11.54
N ARG A 128 10.65 -8.97 -10.78
CA ARG A 128 11.70 -9.95 -11.08
C ARG A 128 11.45 -10.65 -12.43
N ARG A 129 10.19 -10.99 -12.75
CA ARG A 129 9.82 -11.62 -14.02
C ARG A 129 10.04 -10.70 -15.20
N THR A 130 9.71 -9.42 -15.04
CA THR A 130 9.76 -8.43 -16.13
C THR A 130 11.18 -7.92 -16.37
N TYR A 131 11.89 -7.53 -15.33
CA TYR A 131 13.18 -6.83 -15.47
C TYR A 131 14.39 -7.71 -15.19
N ARG A 132 14.19 -8.98 -14.78
CA ARG A 132 15.27 -9.91 -14.41
C ARG A 132 16.24 -9.36 -13.35
N ASP A 133 15.91 -8.24 -12.76
CA ASP A 133 16.68 -7.56 -11.72
C ASP A 133 15.87 -7.54 -10.41
N SER A 134 16.57 -7.57 -9.29
CA SER A 134 15.93 -7.44 -7.99
C SER A 134 15.86 -5.97 -7.61
N VAL A 135 14.65 -5.42 -7.55
CA VAL A 135 14.45 -4.14 -6.87
C VAL A 135 14.92 -4.32 -5.42
N MET A 136 15.79 -3.41 -4.97
CA MET A 136 16.22 -3.41 -3.57
C MET A 136 14.97 -3.30 -2.67
N PHE A 137 14.84 -4.25 -1.77
CA PHE A 137 13.70 -4.36 -0.88
C PHE A 137 14.15 -4.39 0.58
N THR A 138 13.56 -3.51 1.37
CA THR A 138 13.78 -3.47 2.81
C THR A 138 12.51 -3.98 3.50
N PRO A 139 12.52 -5.19 4.05
CA PRO A 139 11.29 -5.80 4.60
C PRO A 139 10.76 -5.09 5.84
N VAL A 140 11.57 -4.27 6.49
CA VAL A 140 11.25 -3.62 7.75
C VAL A 140 10.93 -2.14 7.54
N LEU A 141 9.72 -1.76 7.88
CA LEU A 141 9.29 -0.36 7.99
C LEU A 141 9.48 0.10 9.43
N ARG A 142 10.12 1.26 9.59
CA ARG A 142 10.30 1.92 10.89
C ARG A 142 9.48 3.18 10.99
N LEU A 143 8.63 3.24 12.00
CA LEU A 143 7.79 4.38 12.34
C LEU A 143 8.07 4.79 13.79
N GLY A 144 9.13 5.55 14.00
CA GLY A 144 9.67 5.81 15.32
C GLY A 144 10.19 4.53 15.95
N ASP A 145 9.63 4.16 17.10
CA ASP A 145 9.94 2.92 17.82
C ASP A 145 9.12 1.69 17.40
N LEU A 146 8.22 1.87 16.44
CA LEU A 146 7.44 0.78 15.86
C LEU A 146 8.18 0.26 14.62
N GLU A 147 8.48 -1.04 14.62
CA GLU A 147 9.02 -1.76 13.46
C GLU A 147 7.99 -2.74 12.92
N ILE A 148 7.74 -2.71 11.62
CA ILE A 148 6.85 -3.63 10.92
C ILE A 148 7.67 -4.38 9.88
N ASP A 149 7.93 -5.67 10.13
CA ASP A 149 8.53 -6.58 9.17
C ASP A 149 7.41 -7.26 8.37
N ILE A 150 7.22 -6.79 7.15
CA ILE A 150 6.10 -7.18 6.31
C ILE A 150 6.23 -8.63 5.80
N LEU A 151 7.45 -9.11 5.51
CA LEU A 151 7.64 -10.46 4.99
C LEU A 151 7.53 -11.53 6.06
N ASN A 152 8.05 -11.25 7.26
CA ASN A 152 8.02 -12.19 8.37
C ASN A 152 6.77 -12.02 9.24
N ARG A 153 5.90 -11.07 8.91
CA ARG A 153 4.67 -10.75 9.64
C ARG A 153 4.95 -10.45 11.12
N ARG A 154 6.05 -9.78 11.39
CA ARG A 154 6.47 -9.40 12.75
C ARG A 154 6.27 -7.91 12.96
N VAL A 155 5.73 -7.58 14.12
CA VAL A 155 5.61 -6.20 14.58
C VAL A 155 6.33 -6.09 15.89
N ARG A 156 7.20 -5.09 16.04
CA ARG A 156 7.91 -4.80 17.30
C ARG A 156 7.64 -3.37 17.72
N ALA A 157 7.44 -3.16 18.99
CA ALA A 157 7.39 -1.85 19.62
C ALA A 157 8.39 -1.82 20.77
N HIS A 158 9.32 -0.86 20.79
CA HIS A 158 10.37 -0.78 21.79
C HIS A 158 11.08 -2.12 22.00
N ASP A 159 11.64 -2.75 21.10
CA ASP A 159 12.31 -4.06 21.22
C ASP A 159 11.43 -5.25 21.65
N THR A 160 10.14 -5.04 21.91
CA THR A 160 9.21 -6.11 22.25
C THR A 160 8.43 -6.55 21.03
N GLU A 161 8.46 -7.85 20.73
CA GLU A 161 7.66 -8.43 19.65
C GLU A 161 6.18 -8.50 20.07
N LEU A 162 5.30 -8.05 19.16
CA LEU A 162 3.87 -8.00 19.38
C LEU A 162 3.18 -9.11 18.59
N HIS A 163 2.40 -9.94 19.29
CA HIS A 163 1.62 -10.99 18.65
C HIS A 163 0.28 -10.43 18.15
N LEU A 164 0.26 -9.95 16.90
CA LEU A 164 -0.94 -9.44 16.25
C LEU A 164 -1.58 -10.53 15.38
N THR A 165 -2.91 -10.58 15.39
CA THR A 165 -3.66 -11.36 14.38
C THR A 165 -3.51 -10.69 13.00
N SER A 166 -3.81 -11.42 11.93
CA SER A 166 -3.74 -10.86 10.56
C SER A 166 -4.59 -9.60 10.42
N LEU A 167 -5.78 -9.57 11.00
CA LEU A 167 -6.67 -8.42 10.95
C LEU A 167 -6.13 -7.22 11.74
N GLU A 168 -5.55 -7.45 12.93
CA GLU A 168 -4.92 -6.39 13.72
C GLU A 168 -3.69 -5.82 13.01
N GLN A 169 -2.94 -6.66 12.31
CA GLN A 169 -1.79 -6.24 11.51
C GLN A 169 -2.24 -5.39 10.31
N SER A 170 -3.28 -5.82 9.58
CA SER A 170 -3.86 -5.03 8.50
C SER A 170 -4.42 -3.70 8.99
N LEU A 171 -5.09 -3.68 10.15
CA LEU A 171 -5.59 -2.46 10.77
C LEU A 171 -4.45 -1.52 11.18
N LEU A 172 -3.38 -2.05 11.78
CA LEU A 172 -2.20 -1.25 12.14
C LEU A 172 -1.57 -0.64 10.88
N TYR A 173 -1.42 -1.44 9.84
CA TYR A 173 -0.84 -0.99 8.58
C TYR A 173 -1.69 0.09 7.89
N LEU A 174 -3.02 -0.11 7.86
CA LEU A 174 -3.96 0.89 7.34
C LEU A 174 -3.84 2.23 8.08
N LEU A 175 -3.82 2.19 9.41
CA LEU A 175 -3.68 3.39 10.24
C LEU A 175 -2.34 4.06 10.05
N ALA A 176 -1.25 3.29 9.99
CA ALA A 176 0.10 3.79 9.77
C ALA A 176 0.29 4.43 8.39
N ALA A 177 -0.29 3.82 7.35
CA ALA A 177 -0.29 4.37 5.99
C ALA A 177 -0.97 5.74 5.90
N ASN A 178 -1.99 5.96 6.73
CA ASN A 178 -2.74 7.20 6.81
C ASN A 178 -2.33 8.05 8.04
N ALA A 179 -1.06 8.00 8.44
CA ALA A 179 -0.58 8.70 9.63
C ALA A 179 -0.92 10.20 9.59
N GLY A 180 -1.43 10.73 10.70
CA GLY A 180 -1.86 12.12 10.83
C GLY A 180 -3.28 12.40 10.33
N ARG A 181 -3.82 11.59 9.43
CA ARG A 181 -5.19 11.68 8.93
C ARG A 181 -6.16 10.98 9.90
N VAL A 182 -7.39 11.48 9.99
CA VAL A 182 -8.48 10.80 10.70
C VAL A 182 -9.16 9.85 9.72
N LEU A 183 -9.14 8.56 10.04
CA LEU A 183 -9.94 7.56 9.35
C LEU A 183 -11.28 7.40 10.07
N THR A 184 -12.37 7.47 9.33
CA THR A 184 -13.70 7.19 9.83
C THR A 184 -13.88 5.69 10.09
N ARG A 185 -14.91 5.31 10.86
CA ARG A 185 -15.25 3.89 11.06
C ARG A 185 -15.61 3.20 9.76
N ASP A 186 -16.33 3.92 8.89
CA ASP A 186 -16.75 3.40 7.60
C ASP A 186 -15.56 3.18 6.66
N GLU A 187 -14.61 4.12 6.59
CA GLU A 187 -13.38 3.93 5.81
C GLU A 187 -12.56 2.71 6.29
N ILE A 188 -12.47 2.51 7.61
CA ILE A 188 -11.79 1.34 8.20
C ILE A 188 -12.56 0.06 7.89
N LEU A 189 -13.88 0.10 8.01
CA LEU A 189 -14.75 -1.04 7.74
C LEU A 189 -14.65 -1.45 6.27
N ASP A 190 -14.84 -0.51 5.37
CA ASP A 190 -14.74 -0.72 3.92
C ASP A 190 -13.41 -1.35 3.52
N TYR A 191 -12.30 -0.84 4.06
CA TYR A 191 -10.99 -1.37 3.73
C TYR A 191 -10.77 -2.79 4.26
N LEU A 192 -11.21 -3.09 5.49
CA LEU A 192 -10.87 -4.37 6.15
C LEU A 192 -11.89 -5.49 5.86
N TRP A 193 -13.13 -5.15 5.54
CA TRP A 193 -14.20 -6.15 5.33
C TRP A 193 -14.92 -5.99 4.00
N GLY A 194 -14.71 -4.90 3.26
CA GLY A 194 -15.38 -4.57 2.01
C GLY A 194 -16.67 -3.76 2.23
N ALA A 195 -17.05 -3.00 1.18
CA ALA A 195 -18.17 -2.07 1.22
C ALA A 195 -19.54 -2.75 1.45
N ASP A 196 -19.67 -4.02 1.06
CA ASP A 196 -20.92 -4.78 1.20
C ASP A 196 -21.07 -5.47 2.57
N TYR A 197 -20.10 -5.28 3.46
CA TYR A 197 -20.10 -5.93 4.76
C TYR A 197 -21.08 -5.26 5.73
N VAL A 198 -22.12 -5.98 6.11
CA VAL A 198 -23.07 -5.52 7.15
C VAL A 198 -22.47 -5.79 8.52
N ALA A 199 -21.92 -4.77 9.13
CA ALA A 199 -21.20 -4.88 10.40
C ALA A 199 -22.14 -4.79 11.63
N GLU A 200 -21.75 -5.50 12.69
CA GLU A 200 -22.16 -5.11 14.05
C GLU A 200 -21.62 -3.70 14.35
N SER A 201 -22.43 -2.86 14.99
CA SER A 201 -22.17 -1.42 15.17
C SER A 201 -20.84 -1.04 15.86
N ASN A 202 -20.12 -1.99 16.47
CA ASN A 202 -18.93 -1.75 17.26
C ASN A 202 -17.71 -2.60 16.86
N ILE A 203 -17.74 -3.25 15.69
CA ILE A 203 -16.66 -4.16 15.28
C ILE A 203 -15.30 -3.44 15.16
N VAL A 204 -15.28 -2.26 14.55
CA VAL A 204 -14.06 -1.44 14.41
C VAL A 204 -13.52 -1.05 15.79
N ASP A 205 -14.40 -0.56 16.70
CA ASP A 205 -14.01 -0.11 18.03
C ASP A 205 -13.39 -1.25 18.85
N ARG A 206 -13.93 -2.48 18.72
CA ARG A 206 -13.39 -3.68 19.34
C ARG A 206 -11.98 -4.01 18.87
N HIS A 207 -11.74 -3.95 17.55
CA HIS A 207 -10.42 -4.23 16.99
C HIS A 207 -9.41 -3.13 17.34
N ILE A 208 -9.81 -1.87 17.32
CA ILE A 208 -8.98 -0.75 17.81
C ILE A 208 -8.61 -0.93 19.28
N ARG A 209 -9.56 -1.33 20.13
CA ARG A 209 -9.30 -1.60 21.55
C ARG A 209 -8.27 -2.71 21.72
N ASN A 210 -8.43 -3.83 21.01
CA ASN A 210 -7.52 -4.97 21.10
C ASN A 210 -6.12 -4.59 20.63
N LEU A 211 -6.03 -3.89 19.50
CA LEU A 211 -4.75 -3.40 18.97
C LEU A 211 -4.06 -2.44 19.95
N ARG A 212 -4.80 -1.52 20.58
CA ARG A 212 -4.27 -0.62 21.61
C ARG A 212 -3.71 -1.36 22.82
N ILE A 213 -4.39 -2.40 23.28
CA ILE A 213 -3.90 -3.21 24.41
C ILE A 213 -2.55 -3.82 24.06
N LYS A 214 -2.40 -4.39 22.87
CA LYS A 214 -1.16 -5.02 22.40
C LYS A 214 -0.04 -4.00 22.18
N LEU A 215 -0.36 -2.84 21.65
CA LEU A 215 0.57 -1.72 21.47
C LEU A 215 0.89 -0.99 22.79
N GLN A 216 0.31 -1.38 23.92
CA GLN A 216 0.42 -0.67 25.21
C GLN A 216 0.08 0.82 25.10
N ASN A 217 -0.89 1.14 24.22
CA ASN A 217 -1.29 2.50 23.90
C ASN A 217 -2.38 2.99 24.88
N HIS A 218 -2.03 3.93 25.76
CA HIS A 218 -2.97 4.50 26.72
C HIS A 218 -3.95 5.48 26.04
N SER A 219 -5.25 5.29 26.23
CA SER A 219 -6.29 6.12 25.59
C SER A 219 -6.23 7.61 25.97
N LYS A 220 -5.78 7.94 27.19
CA LYS A 220 -5.65 9.34 27.67
C LYS A 220 -4.39 10.04 27.14
N ARG A 221 -3.34 9.31 26.81
CA ARG A 221 -2.11 9.80 26.17
C ARG A 221 -1.75 8.85 25.04
N PRO A 222 -2.46 8.93 23.91
CA PRO A 222 -2.27 7.98 22.82
C PRO A 222 -0.89 8.19 22.20
N ARG A 223 -0.11 7.12 22.15
CA ARG A 223 1.20 7.12 21.49
C ARG A 223 1.07 6.78 20.01
N TYR A 224 0.23 5.81 19.68
CA TYR A 224 0.06 5.31 18.31
C TYR A 224 -1.31 5.64 17.73
N ILE A 225 -2.38 5.38 18.48
CA ILE A 225 -3.75 5.48 17.97
C ILE A 225 -4.57 6.41 18.86
N ALA A 226 -4.91 7.59 18.35
CA ALA A 226 -5.82 8.53 19.00
C ALA A 226 -7.27 8.31 18.55
N THR A 227 -8.23 8.49 19.48
CA THR A 227 -9.64 8.64 19.11
C THR A 227 -9.95 10.09 18.88
N ILE A 228 -10.60 10.40 17.77
CA ILE A 228 -11.14 11.74 17.47
C ILE A 228 -12.67 11.63 17.65
N PRO A 229 -13.21 12.20 18.74
CA PRO A 229 -14.63 12.03 19.08
C PRO A 229 -15.54 12.42 17.92
N GLY A 230 -16.56 11.60 17.66
CA GLY A 230 -17.53 11.80 16.58
C GLY A 230 -16.97 11.63 15.16
N ARG A 231 -15.66 11.39 14.98
CA ARG A 231 -15.04 11.31 13.65
C ARG A 231 -14.40 9.94 13.35
N GLY A 232 -13.64 9.37 14.29
CA GLY A 232 -12.96 8.09 14.06
C GLY A 232 -11.62 7.98 14.77
N TYR A 233 -10.62 7.45 14.09
CA TYR A 233 -9.30 7.14 14.64
C TYR A 233 -8.19 7.75 13.79
N ARG A 234 -7.08 8.09 14.45
CA ARG A 234 -5.89 8.67 13.80
C ARG A 234 -4.64 8.01 14.33
N PHE A 235 -3.78 7.55 13.43
CA PHE A 235 -2.42 7.20 13.80
C PHE A 235 -1.64 8.47 14.11
N VAL A 236 -1.04 8.54 15.29
CA VAL A 236 -0.24 9.68 15.71
C VAL A 236 1.10 9.60 15.01
N PRO A 237 1.50 10.60 14.20
CA PRO A 237 2.82 10.61 13.59
C PRO A 237 3.89 10.55 14.68
N ILE A 238 4.72 9.53 14.65
CA ILE A 238 5.84 9.41 15.57
C ILE A 238 7.00 10.16 14.91
N ALA A 239 7.41 11.29 15.50
CA ALA A 239 8.61 11.98 15.05
C ALA A 239 9.78 10.99 15.15
N ALA A 240 10.58 10.88 14.08
CA ALA A 240 11.86 10.19 14.19
C ALA A 240 12.63 10.89 15.31
N ASP A 241 12.97 10.15 16.36
CA ASP A 241 13.84 10.68 17.40
C ASP A 241 15.11 11.20 16.69
N SER A 242 15.30 12.51 16.73
CA SER A 242 16.58 13.10 16.37
C SER A 242 17.56 12.51 17.39
N THR A 243 18.30 11.51 16.96
CA THR A 243 19.39 10.92 17.74
C THR A 243 20.22 12.05 18.30
N ALA A 244 20.14 12.23 19.61
CA ALA A 244 20.97 13.15 20.36
C ALA A 244 22.43 12.95 19.94
N SER A 245 23.02 13.98 19.36
CA SER A 245 24.46 14.08 19.20
C SER A 245 25.08 13.92 20.58
N PRO A 246 26.09 13.05 20.77
CA PRO A 246 26.84 13.06 22.01
C PRO A 246 27.59 14.38 22.07
N SER A 247 27.34 15.18 23.10
CA SER A 247 28.16 16.33 23.45
C SER A 247 29.61 15.90 23.64
N PRO A 248 30.59 16.53 22.99
CA PRO A 248 31.98 16.27 23.30
C PRO A 248 32.30 16.85 24.68
N ARG A 249 32.91 16.02 25.53
CA ARG A 249 33.65 16.47 26.71
C ARG A 249 35.06 16.81 26.31
#